data_c27dcaa8bd04b96e74766a86a8231670
#
_entry.id   c27dcaa8bd04b96e74766a86a8231670
#
_cell.length_a   1.000
_cell.length_b   1.000
_cell.length_c   1.000
_cell.angle_alpha   90.00
_cell.angle_beta   90.00
_cell.angle_gamma   90.00
#
_symmetry.space_group_name_H-M   'P 1'
#
loop_
_entity.id
_entity.type
_entity.pdbx_description
1 polymer ?
#
loop_
_entity_poly.entity_id
_entity_poly.type
_entity_poly.pdbx_seq_one_letter_code
_entity_poly.pdbx_strand_id
1 'polypeptide(L)'
;FPAEDIIFDPNVLAVATGIDSHDRYALDFIETVGWIKRHLPGAKMSGGVSNLSFSFRGNNYLREAMHSVFLYHAIAKGMDMAIVNAAAMIPYDEIPADVRQTIEDALLCRRPDATERLLEVAEHLKNEKAGAIKVVEEDYSSLPADEALSRMLVKGRMEGIEPILERSMSEHGSAIAVIEQPLMEGMKR
;
A
#
# COMPACT_ATOMS: atom_id res chain seq x y z
N PHE A 1 30.03 -10.65 -17.69
CA PHE A 1 29.48 -10.59 -16.32
C PHE A 1 29.05 -11.99 -15.89
N PRO A 2 29.34 -12.41 -14.65
CA PRO A 2 28.76 -13.62 -14.09
C PRO A 2 27.25 -13.54 -14.06
N ALA A 3 26.56 -14.65 -14.25
CA ALA A 3 25.10 -14.67 -14.25
C ALA A 3 24.51 -14.22 -12.90
N GLU A 4 25.21 -14.50 -11.81
CA GLU A 4 24.84 -14.17 -10.44
C GLU A 4 24.84 -12.66 -10.15
N ASP A 5 25.52 -11.88 -10.99
CA ASP A 5 25.57 -10.41 -10.89
C ASP A 5 24.43 -9.73 -11.67
N ILE A 6 23.64 -10.53 -12.42
CA ILE A 6 22.53 -10.02 -13.22
C ILE A 6 21.24 -10.11 -12.38
N ILE A 7 20.59 -8.96 -12.22
CA ILE A 7 19.28 -8.86 -11.54
C ILE A 7 18.28 -8.31 -12.55
N PHE A 8 17.24 -9.06 -12.85
CA PHE A 8 16.09 -8.58 -13.61
C PHE A 8 15.08 -7.95 -12.66
N ASP A 9 14.70 -6.72 -12.92
CA ASP A 9 13.71 -5.96 -12.15
C ASP A 9 12.60 -5.41 -13.07
N PRO A 10 11.74 -6.31 -13.60
CA PRO A 10 10.61 -5.88 -14.41
C PRO A 10 9.59 -5.13 -13.57
N ASN A 11 8.83 -4.24 -14.22
CA ASN A 11 7.80 -3.47 -13.54
C ASN A 11 6.68 -4.38 -13.02
N VAL A 12 6.42 -4.30 -11.73
CA VAL A 12 5.15 -4.79 -11.15
C VAL A 12 4.09 -3.73 -11.42
N LEU A 13 3.09 -4.08 -12.20
CA LEU A 13 2.03 -3.17 -12.62
C LEU A 13 0.76 -3.36 -11.78
N ALA A 14 -0.05 -2.30 -11.69
CA ALA A 14 -1.29 -2.33 -10.92
C ALA A 14 -2.32 -3.25 -11.57
N VAL A 15 -3.03 -4.01 -10.74
CA VAL A 15 -4.18 -4.84 -11.13
C VAL A 15 -5.50 -4.21 -10.67
N ALA A 16 -6.62 -4.77 -11.11
CA ALA A 16 -7.97 -4.30 -10.77
C ALA A 16 -8.17 -2.81 -11.05
N THR A 17 -7.70 -2.36 -12.19
CA THR A 17 -7.77 -0.96 -12.64
C THR A 17 -9.07 -0.64 -13.41
N GLY A 18 -9.91 -1.64 -13.68
CA GLY A 18 -11.07 -1.55 -14.56
C GLY A 18 -10.73 -1.69 -16.05
N ILE A 19 -9.50 -2.06 -16.39
CA ILE A 19 -9.05 -2.33 -17.75
C ILE A 19 -8.70 -3.81 -17.85
N ASP A 20 -9.42 -4.58 -18.66
CA ASP A 20 -9.32 -6.05 -18.77
C ASP A 20 -7.88 -6.54 -19.04
N SER A 21 -7.14 -5.81 -19.89
CA SER A 21 -5.75 -6.18 -20.20
C SER A 21 -4.80 -6.08 -19.01
N HIS A 22 -5.18 -5.36 -17.94
CA HIS A 22 -4.37 -5.22 -16.73
C HIS A 22 -4.57 -6.36 -15.74
N ASP A 23 -5.61 -7.15 -15.87
CA ASP A 23 -5.93 -8.22 -14.93
C ASP A 23 -4.83 -9.29 -14.88
N ARG A 24 -4.14 -9.52 -15.99
CA ARG A 24 -3.08 -10.51 -16.09
C ARG A 24 -1.71 -10.05 -15.58
N TYR A 25 -1.49 -8.78 -15.30
CA TYR A 25 -0.15 -8.27 -14.99
C TYR A 25 0.54 -8.97 -13.82
N ALA A 26 -0.21 -9.28 -12.76
CA ALA A 26 0.35 -10.03 -11.62
C ALA A 26 0.75 -11.45 -12.01
N LEU A 27 -0.13 -12.16 -12.72
CA LEU A 27 0.13 -13.52 -13.18
C LEU A 27 1.31 -13.55 -14.17
N ASP A 28 1.33 -12.63 -15.14
CA ASP A 28 2.40 -12.53 -16.14
C ASP A 28 3.77 -12.27 -15.48
N PHE A 29 3.81 -11.44 -14.42
CA PHE A 29 5.03 -11.25 -13.64
C PHE A 29 5.47 -12.56 -12.96
N ILE A 30 4.56 -13.24 -12.27
CA ILE A 30 4.83 -14.50 -11.57
C ILE A 30 5.32 -15.59 -12.56
N GLU A 31 4.69 -15.68 -13.73
CA GLU A 31 5.11 -16.60 -14.79
C GLU A 31 6.48 -16.24 -15.35
N THR A 32 6.76 -14.92 -15.52
CA THR A 32 8.06 -14.41 -15.97
C THR A 32 9.18 -14.78 -14.99
N VAL A 33 8.93 -14.67 -13.68
CA VAL A 33 9.89 -15.14 -12.66
C VAL A 33 10.26 -16.59 -12.91
N GLY A 34 9.26 -17.46 -13.03
CA GLY A 34 9.51 -18.89 -13.28
C GLY A 34 10.21 -19.17 -14.62
N TRP A 35 9.92 -18.36 -15.64
CA TRP A 35 10.57 -18.46 -16.95
C TRP A 35 12.06 -18.09 -16.85
N ILE A 36 12.40 -16.96 -16.24
CA ILE A 36 13.78 -16.49 -16.06
C ILE A 36 14.59 -17.50 -15.27
N LYS A 37 14.05 -18.03 -14.17
CA LYS A 37 14.75 -19.04 -13.36
C LYS A 37 15.08 -20.32 -14.13
N ARG A 38 14.23 -20.72 -15.08
CA ARG A 38 14.48 -21.92 -15.90
C ARG A 38 15.44 -21.69 -17.06
N HIS A 39 15.38 -20.49 -17.69
CA HIS A 39 16.10 -20.24 -18.94
C HIS A 39 17.40 -19.43 -18.76
N LEU A 40 17.53 -18.71 -17.65
CA LEU A 40 18.69 -17.88 -17.32
C LEU A 40 19.24 -18.28 -15.94
N PRO A 41 19.81 -19.50 -15.82
CA PRO A 41 20.29 -20.01 -14.53
C PRO A 41 21.38 -19.09 -13.97
N GLY A 42 21.30 -18.80 -12.66
CA GLY A 42 22.18 -17.88 -11.96
C GLY A 42 21.62 -16.44 -11.86
N ALA A 43 20.83 -16.00 -12.83
CA ALA A 43 20.22 -14.66 -12.78
C ALA A 43 19.17 -14.54 -11.65
N LYS A 44 19.08 -13.35 -11.08
CA LYS A 44 18.19 -13.02 -9.98
C LYS A 44 17.01 -12.18 -10.42
N MET A 45 15.94 -12.23 -9.63
CA MET A 45 14.70 -11.50 -9.87
C MET A 45 14.37 -10.58 -8.70
N SER A 46 14.04 -9.33 -9.02
CA SER A 46 13.57 -8.31 -8.11
C SER A 46 12.22 -7.74 -8.58
N GLY A 47 11.50 -7.03 -7.73
CA GLY A 47 10.30 -6.30 -8.11
C GLY A 47 9.78 -5.34 -7.05
N GLY A 48 9.29 -4.19 -7.49
CA GLY A 48 8.65 -3.17 -6.66
C GLY A 48 7.18 -3.49 -6.40
N VAL A 49 6.87 -4.20 -5.30
CA VAL A 49 5.57 -4.81 -5.05
C VAL A 49 4.46 -3.79 -4.76
N SER A 50 4.79 -2.64 -4.19
CA SER A 50 3.79 -1.65 -3.76
C SER A 50 2.88 -1.14 -4.89
N ASN A 51 3.35 -1.20 -6.13
CA ASN A 51 2.61 -0.74 -7.29
C ASN A 51 1.43 -1.66 -7.66
N LEU A 52 1.53 -2.96 -7.34
CA LEU A 52 0.51 -3.98 -7.60
C LEU A 52 -0.89 -3.53 -7.15
N SER A 53 -0.97 -2.96 -5.96
CA SER A 53 -2.21 -2.62 -5.27
C SER A 53 -2.59 -1.14 -5.37
N PHE A 54 -2.08 -0.43 -6.38
CA PHE A 54 -2.29 1.00 -6.55
C PHE A 54 -3.78 1.39 -6.64
N SER A 55 -4.60 0.56 -7.26
CA SER A 55 -6.06 0.75 -7.39
C SER A 55 -6.78 0.79 -6.04
N PHE A 56 -6.17 0.25 -4.99
CA PHE A 56 -6.74 0.16 -3.64
C PHE A 56 -6.13 1.16 -2.65
N ARG A 57 -5.61 2.30 -3.13
CA ARG A 57 -5.11 3.37 -2.24
C ARG A 57 -6.19 3.77 -1.23
N GLY A 58 -5.77 3.91 0.04
CA GLY A 58 -6.67 4.18 1.17
C GLY A 58 -7.19 2.93 1.89
N ASN A 59 -7.03 1.72 1.32
CA ASN A 59 -7.31 0.46 2.02
C ASN A 59 -6.00 -0.29 2.33
N ASN A 60 -5.28 0.15 3.36
CA ASN A 60 -3.96 -0.37 3.68
C ASN A 60 -3.98 -1.87 3.96
N TYR A 61 -4.99 -2.36 4.69
CA TYR A 61 -5.09 -3.79 5.01
C TYR A 61 -5.17 -4.66 3.74
N LEU A 62 -6.06 -4.31 2.80
CA LEU A 62 -6.18 -5.06 1.55
C LEU A 62 -4.88 -5.00 0.73
N ARG A 63 -4.25 -3.83 0.68
CA ARG A 63 -2.97 -3.67 -0.03
C ARG A 63 -1.88 -4.55 0.55
N GLU A 64 -1.74 -4.58 1.86
CA GLU A 64 -0.77 -5.40 2.58
C GLU A 64 -1.04 -6.90 2.35
N ALA A 65 -2.30 -7.31 2.42
CA ALA A 65 -2.71 -8.68 2.10
C ALA A 65 -2.40 -9.05 0.64
N MET A 66 -2.68 -8.16 -0.32
CA MET A 66 -2.33 -8.39 -1.74
C MET A 66 -0.83 -8.55 -1.95
N HIS A 67 0.00 -7.74 -1.27
CA HIS A 67 1.45 -7.86 -1.35
C HIS A 67 1.93 -9.22 -0.84
N SER A 68 1.38 -9.69 0.27
CA SER A 68 1.74 -10.97 0.88
C SER A 68 1.34 -12.16 -0.01
N VAL A 69 0.13 -12.14 -0.56
CA VAL A 69 -0.34 -13.18 -1.49
C VAL A 69 0.49 -13.19 -2.77
N PHE A 70 0.78 -12.03 -3.34
CA PHE A 70 1.64 -11.94 -4.53
C PHE A 70 3.04 -12.50 -4.27
N LEU A 71 3.68 -12.09 -3.17
CA LEU A 71 5.00 -12.55 -2.80
C LEU A 71 5.05 -14.05 -2.52
N TYR A 72 4.02 -14.59 -1.87
CA TYR A 72 3.91 -16.04 -1.66
C TYR A 72 4.04 -16.82 -2.97
N HIS A 73 3.30 -16.41 -4.00
CA HIS A 73 3.35 -17.08 -5.30
C HIS A 73 4.61 -16.73 -6.11
N ALA A 74 5.10 -15.52 -6.07
CA ALA A 74 6.31 -15.10 -6.78
C ALA A 74 7.57 -15.77 -6.21
N ILE A 75 7.69 -15.86 -4.87
CA ILE A 75 8.80 -16.56 -4.19
C ILE A 75 8.76 -18.05 -4.50
N ALA A 76 7.59 -18.67 -4.53
CA ALA A 76 7.43 -20.07 -4.93
C ALA A 76 7.90 -20.34 -6.37
N LYS A 77 7.91 -19.31 -7.25
CA LYS A 77 8.46 -19.36 -8.62
C LYS A 77 9.94 -19.01 -8.70
N GLY A 78 10.56 -18.59 -7.59
CA GLY A 78 11.99 -18.29 -7.49
C GLY A 78 12.35 -16.81 -7.46
N MET A 79 11.43 -15.90 -7.12
CA MET A 79 11.75 -14.49 -6.88
C MET A 79 12.74 -14.36 -5.72
N ASP A 80 13.83 -13.62 -5.93
CA ASP A 80 14.93 -13.52 -4.96
C ASP A 80 14.81 -12.29 -4.04
N MET A 81 14.29 -11.20 -4.56
CA MET A 81 14.26 -9.90 -3.87
C MET A 81 12.95 -9.19 -4.14
N ALA A 82 12.52 -8.38 -3.19
CA ALA A 82 11.36 -7.52 -3.33
C ALA A 82 11.58 -6.15 -2.65
N ILE A 83 11.11 -5.10 -3.30
CA ILE A 83 11.01 -3.77 -2.68
C ILE A 83 9.60 -3.62 -2.15
N VAL A 84 9.46 -3.69 -0.82
CA VAL A 84 8.19 -3.68 -0.12
C VAL A 84 8.35 -3.06 1.28
N ASN A 85 7.27 -2.54 1.86
CA ASN A 85 7.27 -2.14 3.28
C ASN A 85 7.19 -3.39 4.16
N ALA A 86 8.34 -3.88 4.61
CA ALA A 86 8.42 -5.10 5.41
C ALA A 86 7.69 -4.99 6.76
N ALA A 87 7.59 -3.80 7.34
CA ALA A 87 6.90 -3.57 8.61
C ALA A 87 5.36 -3.68 8.51
N ALA A 88 4.83 -3.58 7.29
CA ALA A 88 3.40 -3.65 7.01
C ALA A 88 2.97 -4.98 6.37
N MET A 89 3.84 -5.99 6.35
CA MET A 89 3.52 -7.29 5.77
C MET A 89 2.65 -8.12 6.72
N ILE A 90 1.51 -8.59 6.22
CA ILE A 90 0.66 -9.57 6.91
C ILE A 90 1.14 -10.96 6.52
N PRO A 91 1.45 -11.87 7.46
CA PRO A 91 1.76 -13.25 7.11
C PRO A 91 0.64 -13.90 6.29
N TYR A 92 1.01 -14.63 5.23
CA TYR A 92 0.05 -15.21 4.29
C TYR A 92 -1.03 -16.05 4.99
N ASP A 93 -0.65 -16.84 5.99
CA ASP A 93 -1.56 -17.72 6.74
C ASP A 93 -2.47 -16.96 7.73
N GLU A 94 -2.14 -15.72 8.07
CA GLU A 94 -2.94 -14.86 8.95
C GLU A 94 -4.02 -14.07 8.19
N ILE A 95 -3.98 -14.08 6.84
CA ILE A 95 -5.02 -13.49 6.02
C ILE A 95 -6.27 -14.38 6.07
N PRO A 96 -7.46 -13.85 6.41
CA PRO A 96 -8.71 -14.63 6.40
C PRO A 96 -8.90 -15.38 5.08
N ALA A 97 -9.33 -16.63 5.16
CA ALA A 97 -9.32 -17.55 4.02
C ALA A 97 -10.16 -17.05 2.83
N ASP A 98 -11.29 -16.42 3.09
CA ASP A 98 -12.17 -15.81 2.09
C ASP A 98 -11.55 -14.61 1.39
N VAL A 99 -10.90 -13.70 2.14
CA VAL A 99 -10.17 -12.55 1.61
C VAL A 99 -8.98 -13.05 0.79
N ARG A 100 -8.20 -13.99 1.32
CA ARG A 100 -7.05 -14.58 0.65
C ARG A 100 -7.44 -15.22 -0.68
N GLN A 101 -8.50 -16.04 -0.68
CA GLN A 101 -9.00 -16.68 -1.88
C GLN A 101 -9.43 -15.68 -2.94
N THR A 102 -10.11 -14.60 -2.54
CA THR A 102 -10.54 -13.56 -3.48
C THR A 102 -9.33 -12.82 -4.09
N ILE A 103 -8.30 -12.54 -3.28
CA ILE A 103 -7.05 -11.95 -3.76
C ILE A 103 -6.35 -12.91 -4.73
N GLU A 104 -6.24 -14.19 -4.40
CA GLU A 104 -5.64 -15.19 -5.30
C GLU A 104 -6.38 -15.32 -6.62
N ASP A 105 -7.72 -15.36 -6.58
CA ASP A 105 -8.54 -15.43 -7.79
C ASP A 105 -8.26 -14.26 -8.72
N ALA A 106 -8.05 -13.05 -8.18
CA ALA A 106 -7.73 -11.87 -8.95
C ALA A 106 -6.26 -11.88 -9.45
N LEU A 107 -5.29 -12.10 -8.58
CA LEU A 107 -3.87 -12.06 -8.95
C LEU A 107 -3.46 -13.17 -9.91
N LEU A 108 -4.12 -14.32 -9.85
CA LEU A 108 -3.81 -15.50 -10.67
C LEU A 108 -4.83 -15.70 -11.80
N CYS A 109 -5.73 -14.75 -12.03
CA CYS A 109 -6.76 -14.80 -13.08
C CYS A 109 -7.56 -16.11 -13.07
N ARG A 110 -7.94 -16.61 -11.89
CA ARG A 110 -8.65 -17.89 -11.76
C ARG A 110 -10.11 -17.81 -12.19
N ARG A 111 -10.68 -16.61 -12.24
CA ARG A 111 -12.09 -16.35 -12.53
C ARG A 111 -12.26 -15.08 -13.35
N PRO A 112 -13.23 -15.03 -14.26
CA PRO A 112 -13.49 -13.82 -15.05
C PRO A 112 -14.08 -12.66 -14.20
N ASP A 113 -14.78 -12.95 -13.09
CA ASP A 113 -15.37 -11.99 -12.17
C ASP A 113 -14.47 -11.63 -10.97
N ALA A 114 -13.19 -12.00 -11.02
CA ALA A 114 -12.28 -11.88 -9.88
C ALA A 114 -12.02 -10.42 -9.46
N THR A 115 -11.87 -9.52 -10.43
CA THR A 115 -11.67 -8.09 -10.19
C THR A 115 -12.88 -7.47 -9.50
N GLU A 116 -14.10 -7.79 -9.95
CA GLU A 116 -15.34 -7.27 -9.36
C GLU A 116 -15.48 -7.73 -7.91
N ARG A 117 -15.25 -9.01 -7.65
CA ARG A 117 -15.28 -9.58 -6.28
C ARG A 117 -14.23 -8.95 -5.35
N LEU A 118 -13.03 -8.67 -5.89
CA LEU A 118 -11.99 -8.02 -5.10
C LEU A 118 -12.39 -6.58 -4.73
N LEU A 119 -13.07 -5.87 -5.63
CA LEU A 119 -13.63 -4.54 -5.35
C LEU A 119 -14.72 -4.59 -4.27
N GLU A 120 -15.62 -5.58 -4.32
CA GLU A 120 -16.65 -5.79 -3.27
C GLU A 120 -16.02 -6.03 -1.89
N VAL A 121 -14.98 -6.89 -1.83
CA VAL A 121 -14.22 -7.12 -0.59
C VAL A 121 -13.54 -5.84 -0.11
N ALA A 122 -13.00 -5.04 -1.04
CA ALA A 122 -12.37 -3.78 -0.70
C ALA A 122 -13.33 -2.78 -0.07
N GLU A 123 -14.57 -2.70 -0.58
CA GLU A 123 -15.63 -1.85 -0.03
C GLU A 123 -16.08 -2.35 1.35
N HIS A 124 -16.27 -3.67 1.50
CA HIS A 124 -16.67 -4.27 2.76
C HIS A 124 -15.64 -4.01 3.86
N LEU A 125 -14.37 -4.26 3.60
CA LEU A 125 -13.27 -4.00 4.53
C LEU A 125 -13.12 -2.52 4.89
N LYS A 126 -13.44 -1.61 3.95
CA LYS A 126 -13.44 -0.16 4.20
C LYS A 126 -14.59 0.22 5.13
N ASN A 127 -15.77 -0.36 4.93
CA ASN A 127 -16.97 -0.10 5.73
C ASN A 127 -16.85 -0.73 7.14
N GLU A 128 -16.28 -1.92 7.28
CA GLU A 128 -16.00 -2.53 8.59
C GLU A 128 -15.02 -1.68 9.41
N LYS A 129 -13.95 -1.16 8.78
CA LYS A 129 -13.05 -0.22 9.44
C LYS A 129 -13.74 1.11 9.77
N ALA A 130 -14.63 1.58 8.95
CA ALA A 130 -15.46 2.76 9.28
C ALA A 130 -16.43 2.48 10.42
N GLY A 131 -16.90 1.23 10.58
CA GLY A 131 -17.76 0.81 11.70
C GLY A 131 -17.00 0.40 12.97
N ALA A 132 -15.77 -0.16 12.82
CA ALA A 132 -14.92 -0.61 13.94
C ALA A 132 -13.99 0.49 14.45
N ILE A 133 -13.63 1.42 13.62
CA ILE A 133 -13.04 2.69 14.01
C ILE A 133 -14.24 3.63 14.28
N LYS A 134 -14.83 3.58 15.47
CA LYS A 134 -15.06 4.83 16.16
C LYS A 134 -13.67 5.45 16.27
N VAL A 135 -13.27 6.18 15.23
CA VAL A 135 -12.29 7.24 15.37
C VAL A 135 -12.84 8.05 16.53
N VAL A 136 -12.21 7.95 17.70
CA VAL A 136 -12.31 9.02 18.67
C VAL A 136 -11.82 10.19 17.83
N GLU A 137 -12.74 10.99 17.32
CA GLU A 137 -12.43 12.28 16.71
C GLU A 137 -11.70 13.02 17.83
N GLU A 138 -10.36 12.95 17.77
CA GLU A 138 -9.58 13.85 18.60
C GLU A 138 -10.01 15.23 18.15
N ASP A 139 -10.70 15.93 19.01
CA ASP A 139 -11.12 17.30 18.79
C ASP A 139 -9.86 18.18 18.83
N TYR A 140 -9.24 18.33 17.67
CA TYR A 140 -8.06 19.17 17.50
C TYR A 140 -8.39 20.66 17.73
N SER A 141 -9.67 21.04 17.74
CA SER A 141 -10.07 22.43 17.99
C SER A 141 -9.84 22.85 19.44
N SER A 142 -9.85 21.90 20.37
CA SER A 142 -9.62 22.11 21.80
C SER A 142 -8.12 22.19 22.18
N LEU A 143 -7.23 21.81 21.26
CA LEU A 143 -5.78 21.83 21.47
C LEU A 143 -5.16 23.19 21.12
N PRO A 144 -4.00 23.56 21.66
CA PRO A 144 -3.15 24.62 21.15
C PRO A 144 -2.89 24.43 19.65
N ALA A 145 -2.89 25.50 18.84
CA ALA A 145 -2.81 25.40 17.39
C ALA A 145 -1.60 24.61 16.91
N ASP A 146 -0.43 24.84 17.49
CA ASP A 146 0.83 24.17 17.13
C ASP A 146 0.82 22.67 17.45
N GLU A 147 0.26 22.31 18.60
CA GLU A 147 0.13 20.92 18.99
C GLU A 147 -0.86 20.17 18.08
N ALA A 148 -1.97 20.83 17.75
CA ALA A 148 -2.95 20.29 16.82
C ALA A 148 -2.34 20.05 15.43
N LEU A 149 -1.62 21.04 14.87
CA LEU A 149 -0.93 20.91 13.58
C LEU A 149 0.11 19.78 13.58
N SER A 150 0.95 19.74 14.62
CA SER A 150 1.96 18.68 14.77
C SER A 150 1.33 17.28 14.80
N ARG A 151 0.26 17.08 15.58
CA ARG A 151 -0.46 15.80 15.66
C ARG A 151 -1.17 15.45 14.36
N MET A 152 -1.81 16.41 13.70
CA MET A 152 -2.47 16.21 12.41
C MET A 152 -1.46 15.79 11.34
N LEU A 153 -0.27 16.43 11.30
CA LEU A 153 0.80 16.09 10.38
C LEU A 153 1.31 14.66 10.60
N VAL A 154 1.62 14.28 11.84
CA VAL A 154 2.09 12.92 12.19
C VAL A 154 1.06 11.86 11.79
N LYS A 155 -0.24 12.16 11.92
CA LYS A 155 -1.33 11.24 11.56
C LYS A 155 -1.76 11.33 10.09
N GLY A 156 -1.16 12.23 9.29
CA GLY A 156 -1.52 12.45 7.89
C GLY A 156 -2.95 12.95 7.70
N ARG A 157 -3.52 13.66 8.68
CA ARG A 157 -4.88 14.21 8.61
C ARG A 157 -4.88 15.62 8.06
N MET A 158 -5.74 15.86 7.06
CA MET A 158 -5.94 17.19 6.45
C MET A 158 -7.33 17.77 6.73
N GLU A 159 -8.27 16.94 7.16
CA GLU A 159 -9.66 17.35 7.38
C GLU A 159 -9.76 18.30 8.59
N GLY A 160 -10.33 19.51 8.38
CA GLY A 160 -10.45 20.53 9.42
C GLY A 160 -9.15 21.28 9.75
N ILE A 161 -8.11 21.18 8.93
CA ILE A 161 -6.79 21.82 9.18
C ILE A 161 -6.84 23.35 9.01
N GLU A 162 -7.69 23.87 8.12
CA GLU A 162 -7.73 25.30 7.77
C GLU A 162 -7.91 26.21 8.98
N PRO A 163 -8.94 26.04 9.85
CA PRO A 163 -9.12 26.91 11.01
C PRO A 163 -7.97 26.80 12.04
N ILE A 164 -7.29 25.67 12.08
CA ILE A 164 -6.13 25.47 12.97
C ILE A 164 -4.91 26.17 12.42
N LEU A 165 -4.70 26.13 11.09
CA LEU A 165 -3.66 26.89 10.40
C LEU A 165 -3.85 28.40 10.57
N GLU A 166 -5.08 28.90 10.43
CA GLU A 166 -5.38 30.33 10.64
C GLU A 166 -5.06 30.78 12.06
N ARG A 167 -5.37 29.97 13.07
CA ARG A 167 -4.99 30.24 14.46
C ARG A 167 -3.48 30.28 14.64
N SER A 168 -2.75 29.27 14.16
CA SER A 168 -1.29 29.22 14.25
C SER A 168 -0.64 30.36 13.48
N MET A 169 -1.14 30.72 12.29
CA MET A 169 -0.68 31.89 11.55
C MET A 169 -0.89 33.20 12.31
N SER A 170 -2.02 33.34 13.01
CA SER A 170 -2.30 34.51 13.85
C SER A 170 -1.35 34.61 15.05
N GLU A 171 -0.98 33.49 15.64
CA GLU A 171 -0.05 33.40 16.77
C GLU A 171 1.42 33.66 16.34
N HIS A 172 1.84 33.15 15.21
CA HIS A 172 3.22 33.26 14.72
C HIS A 172 3.47 34.43 13.77
N GLY A 173 2.43 35.06 13.25
CA GLY A 173 2.52 36.25 12.39
C GLY A 173 3.00 35.99 10.97
N SER A 174 3.44 34.77 10.61
CA SER A 174 3.84 34.41 9.25
C SER A 174 3.71 32.93 8.96
N ALA A 175 3.44 32.58 7.68
CA ALA A 175 3.38 31.18 7.24
C ALA A 175 4.74 30.47 7.38
N ILE A 176 5.85 31.19 7.21
CA ILE A 176 7.19 30.63 7.37
C ILE A 176 7.42 30.18 8.81
N ALA A 177 7.03 30.98 9.80
CA ALA A 177 7.16 30.62 11.21
C ALA A 177 6.31 29.38 11.58
N VAL A 178 5.12 29.23 11.01
CA VAL A 178 4.29 28.02 11.18
C VAL A 178 4.95 26.78 10.58
N ILE A 179 5.62 26.92 9.43
CA ILE A 179 6.39 25.82 8.80
C ILE A 179 7.59 25.44 9.66
N GLU A 180 8.40 26.42 10.07
CA GLU A 180 9.66 26.20 10.76
C GLU A 180 9.52 25.70 12.21
N GLN A 181 8.40 25.99 12.87
CA GLN A 181 8.17 25.58 14.27
C GLN A 181 7.21 24.38 14.35
N PRO A 182 5.88 24.53 14.30
CA PRO A 182 4.99 23.40 14.59
C PRO A 182 5.03 22.28 13.54
N LEU A 183 5.16 22.62 12.24
CA LEU A 183 5.17 21.60 11.20
C LEU A 183 6.50 20.84 11.14
N MET A 184 7.64 21.54 11.26
CA MET A 184 8.95 20.90 11.31
C MET A 184 9.12 20.04 12.58
N GLU A 185 8.53 20.43 13.70
CA GLU A 185 8.54 19.61 14.91
C GLU A 185 7.69 18.35 14.76
N GLY A 186 6.54 18.46 14.12
CA GLY A 186 5.71 17.30 13.76
C GLY A 186 6.42 16.32 12.82
N MET A 187 7.24 16.81 11.88
CA MET A 187 8.02 15.97 10.98
C MET A 187 9.20 15.24 11.63
N LYS A 188 9.64 15.67 12.82
CA LYS A 188 10.74 15.02 13.56
C LYS A 188 10.27 13.88 14.46
N ARG A 189 8.97 13.75 14.66
CA ARG A 189 8.33 12.68 15.48
C ARG A 189 8.00 11.47 14.62
#